data_47724fae97890e59eabe01cf418eff5c
#
_entry.id   47724fae97890e59eabe01cf418eff5c
#
_cell.length_a   1.000
_cell.length_b   1.000
_cell.length_c   1.000
_cell.angle_alpha   90.00
_cell.angle_beta   90.00
_cell.angle_gamma   90.00
#
_symmetry.space_group_name_H-M   'P 1'
#
loop_
_entity.id
_entity.type
_entity.pdbx_description
1 polymer ?
#
loop_
_entity_poly.entity_id
_entity_poly.type
_entity_poly.pdbx_seq_one_letter_code
_entity_poly.pdbx_strand_id
1 'polypeptide(L)'
;VATAYAKFVAMLERADSLPAESRRQQLATVMADPQLSRVLQRIDAMKKHHIATYGHIIVHVKSVQLTASGATVHDCQDSRDSGLLNSVTQKKLIRGVRQGSKKALLVKDAYGQWRVSKSIAIGEGC
;
A
#
# COMPACT_ATOMS: atom_id res chain seq x y z
N VAL A 1 14.80 -2.53 -5.04
CA VAL A 1 13.99 -1.87 -3.98
C VAL A 1 12.80 -1.15 -4.58
N ALA A 2 13.02 -0.23 -5.53
CA ALA A 2 11.93 0.55 -6.12
C ALA A 2 10.86 -0.32 -6.80
N THR A 3 11.27 -1.37 -7.51
CA THR A 3 10.35 -2.32 -8.15
C THR A 3 9.50 -3.05 -7.11
N ALA A 4 10.08 -3.48 -6.01
CA ALA A 4 9.36 -4.14 -4.92
C ALA A 4 8.35 -3.18 -4.27
N TYR A 5 8.72 -1.92 -4.09
CA TYR A 5 7.82 -0.88 -3.59
C TYR A 5 6.64 -0.66 -4.54
N ALA A 6 6.88 -0.56 -5.83
CA ALA A 6 5.82 -0.38 -6.83
C ALA A 6 4.85 -1.57 -6.85
N LYS A 7 5.36 -2.79 -6.72
CA LYS A 7 4.51 -4.00 -6.60
C LYS A 7 3.65 -3.98 -5.34
N PHE A 8 4.20 -3.49 -4.23
CA PHE A 8 3.44 -3.31 -2.99
C PHE A 8 2.27 -2.34 -3.19
N VAL A 9 2.52 -1.17 -3.79
CA VAL A 9 1.45 -0.19 -4.05
C VAL A 9 0.39 -0.76 -4.99
N ALA A 10 0.79 -1.45 -6.06
CA ALA A 10 -0.14 -2.10 -6.98
C ALA A 10 -1.00 -3.15 -6.28
N MET A 11 -0.42 -3.90 -5.34
CA MET A 11 -1.17 -4.89 -4.56
C MET A 11 -2.17 -4.22 -3.63
N LEU A 12 -1.83 -3.07 -3.03
CA LEU A 12 -2.74 -2.32 -2.16
C LEU A 12 -4.01 -1.87 -2.90
N GLU A 13 -3.91 -1.54 -4.18
CA GLU A 13 -5.07 -1.12 -4.98
C GLU A 13 -6.15 -2.19 -5.07
N ARG A 14 -5.79 -3.46 -4.95
CA ARG A 14 -6.70 -4.60 -5.09
C ARG A 14 -6.77 -5.51 -3.86
N ALA A 15 -6.12 -5.12 -2.78
CA ALA A 15 -5.97 -5.98 -1.60
C ALA A 15 -7.32 -6.42 -1.02
N ASP A 16 -8.30 -5.51 -0.95
CA ASP A 16 -9.62 -5.79 -0.42
C ASP A 16 -10.49 -6.64 -1.36
N SER A 17 -10.14 -6.73 -2.64
CA SER A 17 -10.84 -7.59 -3.61
C SER A 17 -10.24 -8.99 -3.74
N LEU A 18 -9.11 -9.26 -3.10
CA LEU A 18 -8.52 -10.61 -3.10
C LEU A 18 -9.43 -11.59 -2.33
N PRO A 19 -9.48 -12.88 -2.76
CA PRO A 19 -10.22 -13.90 -2.01
C PRO A 19 -9.75 -14.00 -0.56
N ALA A 20 -10.68 -14.10 0.38
CA ALA A 20 -10.37 -14.09 1.80
C ALA A 20 -9.40 -15.23 2.18
N GLU A 21 -9.54 -16.42 1.57
CA GLU A 21 -8.73 -17.59 1.86
C GLU A 21 -7.26 -17.45 1.48
N SER A 22 -6.97 -16.67 0.45
CA SER A 22 -5.61 -16.50 -0.07
C SER A 22 -5.04 -15.10 0.14
N ARG A 23 -5.83 -14.19 0.70
CA ARG A 23 -5.45 -12.78 0.86
C ARG A 23 -4.14 -12.61 1.61
N ARG A 24 -4.02 -13.21 2.80
CA ARG A 24 -2.79 -13.13 3.59
C ARG A 24 -1.58 -13.62 2.81
N GLN A 25 -1.70 -14.77 2.15
CA GLN A 25 -0.62 -15.37 1.39
C GLN A 25 -0.18 -14.46 0.23
N GLN A 26 -1.14 -13.89 -0.49
CA GLN A 26 -0.84 -12.99 -1.61
C GLN A 26 -0.20 -11.69 -1.14
N LEU A 27 -0.75 -11.06 -0.09
CA LEU A 27 -0.19 -9.83 0.46
C LEU A 27 1.21 -10.04 1.05
N ALA A 28 1.48 -11.21 1.63
CA ALA A 28 2.79 -11.53 2.18
C ALA A 28 3.90 -11.60 1.13
N THR A 29 3.57 -11.68 -0.17
CA THR A 29 4.58 -11.64 -1.23
C THR A 29 5.20 -10.26 -1.40
N VAL A 30 4.53 -9.20 -0.96
CA VAL A 30 4.98 -7.81 -1.14
C VAL A 30 5.14 -7.05 0.18
N MET A 31 4.67 -7.59 1.29
CA MET A 31 4.77 -6.93 2.58
C MET A 31 5.06 -7.90 3.71
N ALA A 32 5.66 -7.37 4.76
CA ALA A 32 5.96 -8.08 6.01
C ALA A 32 5.30 -7.35 7.17
N ASP A 33 5.27 -7.96 8.36
CA ASP A 33 4.78 -7.28 9.55
C ASP A 33 5.73 -6.16 9.98
N PRO A 34 5.19 -5.08 10.56
CA PRO A 34 3.79 -4.89 10.98
C PRO A 34 2.84 -4.48 9.86
N GLN A 35 3.32 -4.16 8.66
CA GLN A 35 2.48 -3.68 7.57
C GLN A 35 1.39 -4.70 7.18
N LEU A 36 1.77 -5.97 7.06
CA LEU A 36 0.83 -7.03 6.67
C LEU A 36 -0.37 -7.12 7.63
N SER A 37 -0.11 -7.17 8.93
CA SER A 37 -1.19 -7.24 9.92
C SER A 37 -2.08 -6.00 9.90
N ARG A 38 -1.49 -4.81 9.71
CA ARG A 38 -2.24 -3.55 9.62
C ARG A 38 -3.17 -3.53 8.41
N VAL A 39 -2.68 -3.98 7.26
CA VAL A 39 -3.50 -4.02 6.04
C VAL A 39 -4.65 -5.01 6.20
N LEU A 40 -4.40 -6.19 6.76
CA LEU A 40 -5.45 -7.18 7.00
C LEU A 40 -6.52 -6.66 7.95
N GLN A 41 -6.14 -6.01 9.04
CA GLN A 41 -7.08 -5.40 9.98
C GLN A 41 -7.91 -4.29 9.33
N ARG A 42 -7.26 -3.46 8.51
CA ARG A 42 -7.94 -2.38 7.77
C ARG A 42 -8.98 -2.94 6.81
N ILE A 43 -8.64 -4.00 6.08
CA ILE A 43 -9.58 -4.64 5.14
C ILE A 43 -10.79 -5.21 5.88
N ASP A 44 -10.59 -5.87 7.01
CA ASP A 44 -11.68 -6.38 7.83
C ASP A 44 -12.62 -5.25 8.28
N ALA A 45 -12.07 -4.15 8.74
CA ALA A 45 -12.85 -2.97 9.14
C ALA A 45 -13.61 -2.36 7.97
N MET A 46 -12.97 -2.24 6.80
CA MET A 46 -13.60 -1.73 5.58
C MET A 46 -14.80 -2.58 5.18
N LYS A 47 -14.66 -3.89 5.19
CA LYS A 47 -15.74 -4.81 4.82
C LYS A 47 -16.93 -4.73 5.78
N LYS A 48 -16.68 -4.56 7.07
CA LYS A 48 -17.76 -4.37 8.06
C LYS A 48 -18.59 -3.12 7.79
N HIS A 49 -17.97 -2.08 7.21
CA HIS A 49 -18.63 -0.80 6.93
C HIS A 49 -19.02 -0.65 5.45
N HIS A 50 -18.95 -1.73 4.66
CA HIS A 50 -19.25 -1.72 3.23
C HIS A 50 -18.45 -0.69 2.47
N ILE A 51 -17.13 -0.63 2.76
CA ILE A 51 -16.18 0.25 2.10
C ILE A 51 -15.25 -0.59 1.24
N ALA A 52 -14.96 -0.10 0.02
CA ALA A 52 -14.03 -0.73 -0.90
C ALA A 52 -13.07 0.31 -1.48
N THR A 53 -11.93 -0.15 -1.93
CA THR A 53 -10.94 0.66 -2.64
C THR A 53 -11.29 0.75 -4.11
N TYR A 54 -11.08 1.91 -4.74
CA TYR A 54 -11.22 2.08 -6.18
C TYR A 54 -10.02 2.78 -6.78
N GLY A 55 -9.84 2.62 -8.09
CA GLY A 55 -8.91 3.40 -8.88
C GLY A 55 -7.48 2.94 -8.84
N HIS A 56 -6.59 3.82 -9.28
CA HIS A 56 -5.17 3.55 -9.46
C HIS A 56 -4.32 4.64 -8.83
N ILE A 57 -3.15 4.21 -8.36
CA ILE A 57 -2.16 5.06 -7.71
C ILE A 57 -0.92 5.08 -8.60
N ILE A 58 -0.36 6.28 -8.83
CA ILE A 58 0.87 6.45 -9.59
C ILE A 58 1.99 6.75 -8.60
N VAL A 59 3.02 5.88 -8.56
CA VAL A 59 4.19 6.10 -7.73
C VAL A 59 5.20 6.97 -8.47
N HIS A 60 5.84 7.87 -7.73
CA HIS A 60 6.97 8.67 -8.21
C HIS A 60 8.06 8.59 -7.16
N VAL A 61 8.85 7.52 -7.21
CA VAL A 61 9.93 7.30 -6.27
C VAL A 61 10.98 8.41 -6.41
N LYS A 62 11.21 9.15 -5.33
CA LYS A 62 12.17 10.26 -5.29
C LYS A 62 13.52 9.82 -4.83
N SER A 63 13.60 8.88 -3.90
CA SER A 63 14.88 8.37 -3.41
C SER A 63 14.73 6.98 -2.82
N VAL A 64 15.82 6.24 -2.88
CA VAL A 64 15.99 4.94 -2.23
C VAL A 64 17.28 5.00 -1.44
N GLN A 65 17.22 4.71 -0.16
CA GLN A 65 18.38 4.67 0.72
C GLN A 65 18.54 3.28 1.31
N LEU A 66 19.68 2.66 1.09
CA LEU A 66 20.03 1.41 1.74
C LEU A 66 20.50 1.69 3.16
N THR A 67 20.04 0.87 4.11
CA THR A 67 20.43 0.96 5.52
C THR A 67 21.01 -0.37 5.96
N ALA A 68 21.55 -0.43 7.17
CA ALA A 68 22.08 -1.68 7.73
C ALA A 68 20.99 -2.77 7.87
N SER A 69 19.74 -2.37 8.10
CA SER A 69 18.62 -3.29 8.34
C SER A 69 17.66 -3.42 7.16
N GLY A 70 17.87 -2.70 6.06
CA GLY A 70 16.96 -2.75 4.94
C GLY A 70 17.09 -1.58 3.98
N ALA A 71 15.97 -1.01 3.58
CA ALA A 71 15.93 0.15 2.70
C ALA A 71 14.79 1.09 3.06
N THR A 72 14.97 2.37 2.71
CA THR A 72 13.94 3.40 2.85
C THR A 72 13.62 3.96 1.48
N VAL A 73 12.33 4.05 1.15
CA VAL A 73 11.84 4.64 -0.09
C VAL A 73 11.07 5.91 0.26
N HIS A 74 11.34 6.97 -0.48
CA HIS A 74 10.52 8.19 -0.49
C HIS A 74 9.80 8.30 -1.82
N ASP A 75 8.49 8.49 -1.76
CA ASP A 75 7.59 8.52 -2.91
C ASP A 75 6.73 9.77 -2.87
N CYS A 76 6.62 10.45 -4.01
CA CYS A 76 5.63 11.52 -4.22
C CYS A 76 4.47 10.92 -5.00
N GLN A 77 3.50 10.38 -4.28
CA GLN A 77 2.45 9.53 -4.82
C GLN A 77 1.29 10.34 -5.37
N ASP A 78 0.85 10.02 -6.58
CA ASP A 78 -0.36 10.59 -7.16
C ASP A 78 -1.51 9.59 -6.97
N SER A 79 -2.42 9.89 -6.06
CA SER A 79 -3.58 9.08 -5.74
C SER A 79 -4.91 9.76 -6.07
N ARG A 80 -4.90 10.84 -6.88
CA ARG A 80 -6.14 11.58 -7.20
C ARG A 80 -7.19 10.74 -7.92
N ASP A 81 -6.78 9.69 -8.63
CA ASP A 81 -7.69 8.76 -9.32
C ASP A 81 -7.93 7.48 -8.52
N SER A 82 -7.74 7.55 -7.21
CA SER A 82 -7.92 6.47 -6.26
C SER A 82 -8.61 6.97 -4.99
N GLY A 83 -9.23 6.08 -4.26
CA GLY A 83 -9.84 6.40 -2.98
C GLY A 83 -10.71 5.28 -2.46
N LEU A 84 -11.72 5.65 -1.70
CA LEU A 84 -12.66 4.73 -1.09
C LEU A 84 -14.08 5.00 -1.59
N LEU A 85 -14.87 3.94 -1.75
CA LEU A 85 -16.27 4.04 -2.13
C LEU A 85 -17.13 3.14 -1.25
N ASN A 86 -18.45 3.41 -1.25
CA ASN A 86 -19.41 2.51 -0.66
C ASN A 86 -19.61 1.34 -1.62
N SER A 87 -19.36 0.11 -1.16
CA SER A 87 -19.39 -1.09 -1.99
C SER A 87 -20.82 -1.50 -2.40
N VAL A 88 -21.85 -1.01 -1.70
CA VAL A 88 -23.25 -1.27 -2.02
C VAL A 88 -23.77 -0.28 -3.05
N THR A 89 -23.59 1.03 -2.80
CA THR A 89 -24.11 2.10 -3.64
C THR A 89 -23.17 2.53 -4.76
N GLN A 90 -21.89 2.15 -4.68
CA GLN A 90 -20.81 2.58 -5.57
C GLN A 90 -20.50 4.08 -5.49
N LYS A 91 -21.02 4.75 -4.48
CA LYS A 91 -20.76 6.16 -4.25
C LYS A 91 -19.34 6.36 -3.72
N LYS A 92 -18.56 7.23 -4.37
CA LYS A 92 -17.22 7.61 -3.92
C LYS A 92 -17.31 8.45 -2.65
N LEU A 93 -16.54 8.06 -1.63
CA LEU A 93 -16.54 8.67 -0.30
C LEU A 93 -15.32 9.54 -0.08
N ILE A 94 -14.14 9.07 -0.48
CA ILE A 94 -12.85 9.73 -0.30
C ILE A 94 -12.08 9.61 -1.61
N ARG A 95 -11.38 10.69 -1.95
CA ARG A 95 -10.46 10.74 -3.08
C ARG A 95 -9.07 11.10 -2.57
N GLY A 96 -8.05 10.50 -3.16
CA GLY A 96 -6.67 10.81 -2.83
C GLY A 96 -6.22 12.16 -3.37
N VAL A 97 -4.94 12.46 -3.19
CA VAL A 97 -4.34 13.74 -3.54
C VAL A 97 -3.32 13.58 -4.67
N ARG A 98 -3.06 14.67 -5.39
CA ARG A 98 -2.13 14.68 -6.52
C ARG A 98 -0.68 14.44 -6.09
N GLN A 99 -0.28 14.99 -4.95
CA GLN A 99 1.09 14.92 -4.44
C GLN A 99 1.06 14.55 -2.97
N GLY A 100 1.09 13.25 -2.68
CA GLY A 100 1.17 12.74 -1.33
C GLY A 100 2.57 12.24 -1.02
N SER A 101 3.22 12.80 -0.02
CA SER A 101 4.54 12.37 0.43
C SER A 101 4.41 11.10 1.26
N LYS A 102 5.07 10.03 0.80
CA LYS A 102 5.06 8.71 1.44
C LYS A 102 6.47 8.26 1.74
N LYS A 103 6.61 7.55 2.86
CA LYS A 103 7.85 6.88 3.23
C LYS A 103 7.56 5.41 3.48
N ALA A 104 8.37 4.53 2.93
CA ALA A 104 8.26 3.10 3.16
C ALA A 104 9.57 2.53 3.67
N LEU A 105 9.48 1.60 4.61
CA LEU A 105 10.59 0.81 5.09
C LEU A 105 10.47 -0.58 4.49
N LEU A 106 11.55 -1.06 3.88
CA LEU A 106 11.59 -2.39 3.27
C LEU A 106 12.66 -3.25 3.96
N VAL A 107 12.36 -4.53 4.05
CA VAL A 107 13.28 -5.54 4.60
C VAL A 107 13.45 -6.65 3.57
N LYS A 108 14.62 -7.32 3.58
CA LYS A 108 14.83 -8.51 2.79
C LYS A 108 14.37 -9.74 3.58
N ASP A 109 13.67 -10.64 2.90
CA ASP A 109 13.36 -11.94 3.47
C ASP A 109 14.54 -12.92 3.36
N ALA A 110 14.35 -14.16 3.83
CA ALA A 110 15.38 -15.20 3.81
C ALA A 110 15.84 -15.55 2.38
N TYR A 111 15.04 -15.24 1.36
CA TYR A 111 15.36 -15.53 -0.04
C TYR A 111 15.91 -14.30 -0.79
N GLY A 112 16.19 -13.22 -0.06
CA GLY A 112 16.74 -12.01 -0.64
C GLY A 112 15.70 -11.11 -1.33
N GLN A 113 14.41 -11.34 -1.15
CA GLN A 113 13.36 -10.54 -1.74
C GLN A 113 12.97 -9.39 -0.81
N TRP A 114 12.75 -8.22 -1.39
CA TRP A 114 12.33 -7.04 -0.66
C TRP A 114 10.83 -7.07 -0.38
N ARG A 115 10.45 -6.70 0.85
CA ARG A 115 9.05 -6.57 1.27
C ARG A 115 8.88 -5.31 2.10
N VAL A 116 7.73 -4.65 1.96
CA VAL A 116 7.42 -3.45 2.74
C VAL A 116 6.99 -3.86 4.14
N SER A 117 7.74 -3.43 5.15
CA SER A 117 7.41 -3.70 6.55
C SER A 117 6.63 -2.57 7.20
N LYS A 118 6.74 -1.34 6.66
CA LYS A 118 6.04 -0.17 7.17
C LYS A 118 5.83 0.85 6.07
N SER A 119 4.64 1.43 5.99
CA SER A 119 4.32 2.51 5.07
C SER A 119 3.71 3.66 5.87
N ILE A 120 4.23 4.87 5.64
CA ILE A 120 3.89 6.07 6.42
C ILE A 120 3.48 7.17 5.46
N ALA A 121 2.30 7.76 5.69
CA ALA A 121 1.91 9.00 5.04
C ALA A 121 2.55 10.17 5.80
N ILE A 122 3.36 10.97 5.11
CA ILE A 122 4.06 12.11 5.72
C ILE A 122 3.19 13.35 5.65
N GLY A 123 2.59 13.60 4.48
CA GLY A 123 1.76 14.78 4.28
C GLY A 123 1.47 15.02 2.82
N GLU A 124 0.84 16.16 2.53
CA GLU A 124 0.52 16.60 1.18
C GLU A 124 1.54 17.64 0.73
N GLY A 125 1.90 17.57 -0.57
CA GLY A 125 2.85 18.50 -1.16
C GLY A 125 4.28 17.93 -1.19
N CYS A 126 4.71 17.51 -2.31
CA CYS A 126 6.07 17.06 -2.59
C CYS A 126 6.43 17.36 -4.04
#